data_bf8b2e92c6ed569d5abd0e86ffe27000
#
_entry.id   bf8b2e92c6ed569d5abd0e86ffe27000
#
_cell.length_a   1.000
_cell.length_b   1.000
_cell.length_c   1.000
_cell.angle_alpha   90.00
_cell.angle_beta   90.00
_cell.angle_gamma   90.00
#
_symmetry.space_group_name_H-M   'P 1'
#
loop_
_entity.id
_entity.type
_entity.pdbx_description
1 polymer ?
#
loop_
_entity_poly.entity_id
_entity_poly.type
_entity_poly.pdbx_seq_one_letter_code
_entity_poly.pdbx_strand_id
1 'polypeptide(L)'
;MMSKIKVNEIDKRNGSTLTLGGCGTAVTLASGATQSGFGRTGTVDWQTGSIKTTTFSAVNGQGFFADTSSGAFTMNLPAGTAGNIVAVVDYTNTFQTNALTISPNGSQKIGGVNADVSLTTEGQSVTLVYVDDTEGWKNINDSTSNLVGNPFLVASGGTESTSGNFKIHTFTGPGTFQXX
;
A
#
# COMPACT_ATOMS: atom_id res chain seq x y z
N MET A 1 -15.91 10.21 37.20
CA MET A 1 -16.35 8.79 37.08
C MET A 1 -16.73 8.53 35.62
N MET A 2 -16.21 7.47 35.04
CA MET A 2 -16.57 7.09 33.65
C MET A 2 -17.71 6.09 33.67
N SER A 3 -18.75 6.39 32.91
CA SER A 3 -19.89 5.47 32.74
C SER A 3 -19.56 4.42 31.69
N LYS A 4 -19.89 3.18 32.00
CA LYS A 4 -19.73 2.05 31.08
C LYS A 4 -21.07 1.32 30.90
N ILE A 5 -21.35 1.01 29.64
CA ILE A 5 -22.51 0.14 29.31
C ILE A 5 -21.90 -1.17 28.81
N LYS A 6 -22.31 -2.27 29.45
CA LYS A 6 -21.88 -3.62 29.04
C LYS A 6 -23.08 -4.35 28.48
N VAL A 7 -23.06 -4.63 27.20
CA VAL A 7 -24.17 -5.35 26.54
C VAL A 7 -23.55 -6.32 25.52
N ASN A 8 -24.26 -7.37 25.19
CA ASN A 8 -23.85 -8.32 24.18
C ASN A 8 -24.18 -7.84 22.77
N GLU A 9 -25.20 -7.00 22.68
CA GLU A 9 -25.66 -6.51 21.39
C GLU A 9 -26.28 -5.13 21.55
N ILE A 10 -26.04 -4.28 20.56
CA ILE A 10 -26.70 -2.98 20.43
C ILE A 10 -27.34 -2.95 19.04
N ASP A 11 -28.67 -2.89 18.99
CA ASP A 11 -29.39 -2.84 17.73
C ASP A 11 -30.33 -1.64 17.71
N LYS A 12 -30.75 -1.27 16.53
CA LYS A 12 -31.74 -0.19 16.33
C LYS A 12 -33.12 -0.68 16.77
N ARG A 13 -33.89 0.21 17.33
CA ARG A 13 -35.28 -0.08 17.67
C ARG A 13 -36.19 0.05 16.44
N ASN A 14 -36.00 1.10 15.67
CA ASN A 14 -36.80 1.41 14.47
C ASN A 14 -35.89 2.00 13.39
N GLY A 15 -36.32 1.89 12.15
CA GLY A 15 -35.60 2.47 11.02
C GLY A 15 -34.43 1.62 10.55
N SER A 16 -33.55 2.19 9.75
CA SER A 16 -32.43 1.48 9.13
C SER A 16 -31.06 1.94 9.64
N THR A 17 -31.01 2.87 10.59
CA THR A 17 -29.75 3.49 11.03
C THR A 17 -29.59 3.41 12.53
N LEU A 18 -28.41 2.99 12.98
CA LEU A 18 -27.95 3.14 14.35
C LEU A 18 -26.82 4.15 14.34
N THR A 19 -26.99 5.27 15.03
CA THR A 19 -25.95 6.30 15.10
C THR A 19 -25.18 6.16 16.41
N LEU A 20 -23.85 6.04 16.28
CA LEU A 20 -22.92 5.99 17.41
C LEU A 20 -22.07 7.25 17.39
N GLY A 21 -22.18 8.04 18.48
CA GLY A 21 -21.44 9.29 18.59
C GLY A 21 -22.16 10.44 17.87
N GLY A 22 -21.77 11.65 18.19
CA GLY A 22 -22.27 12.86 17.55
C GLY A 22 -21.18 13.50 16.70
N CYS A 23 -21.50 14.68 16.15
CA CYS A 23 -20.55 15.45 15.34
C CYS A 23 -19.27 15.70 16.15
N GLY A 24 -18.11 15.37 15.57
CA GLY A 24 -16.83 15.56 16.21
C GLY A 24 -16.44 14.48 17.23
N THR A 25 -17.27 13.45 17.40
CA THR A 25 -16.98 12.35 18.32
C THR A 25 -16.23 11.24 17.61
N ALA A 26 -15.12 10.79 18.20
CA ALA A 26 -14.41 9.61 17.70
C ALA A 26 -15.03 8.35 18.32
N VAL A 27 -15.32 7.37 17.49
CA VAL A 27 -15.70 6.02 17.95
C VAL A 27 -14.47 5.14 17.81
N THR A 28 -13.93 4.71 18.94
CA THR A 28 -12.65 4.01 19.00
C THR A 28 -12.85 2.57 19.46
N LEU A 29 -12.25 1.63 18.77
CA LEU A 29 -12.21 0.23 19.22
C LEU A 29 -11.13 0.08 20.29
N ALA A 30 -11.39 -0.75 21.28
CA ALA A 30 -10.39 -1.10 22.28
C ALA A 30 -9.23 -1.88 21.63
N SER A 31 -8.07 -1.84 22.27
CA SER A 31 -6.91 -2.61 21.80
C SER A 31 -7.26 -4.09 21.71
N GLY A 32 -6.97 -4.69 20.58
CA GLY A 32 -7.29 -6.10 20.33
C GLY A 32 -8.70 -6.36 19.80
N ALA A 33 -9.58 -5.34 19.80
CA ALA A 33 -10.91 -5.49 19.20
C ALA A 33 -10.82 -5.36 17.69
N THR A 34 -11.67 -6.11 17.00
CA THR A 34 -11.75 -6.05 15.54
C THR A 34 -13.11 -5.53 15.11
N GLN A 35 -13.21 -5.02 13.91
CA GLN A 35 -14.49 -4.58 13.36
C GLN A 35 -14.76 -5.32 12.05
N SER A 36 -16.03 -5.48 11.74
CA SER A 36 -16.48 -6.08 10.49
C SER A 36 -17.61 -5.22 9.93
N GLY A 37 -17.48 -4.85 8.66
CA GLY A 37 -18.50 -4.07 7.97
C GLY A 37 -18.53 -2.59 8.31
N PHE A 38 -17.62 -2.08 9.13
CA PHE A 38 -17.51 -0.66 9.46
C PHE A 38 -16.53 0.03 8.52
N GLY A 39 -16.81 1.29 8.23
CA GLY A 39 -15.86 2.16 7.56
C GLY A 39 -15.72 1.89 6.07
N ARG A 40 -14.61 2.34 5.52
CA ARG A 40 -14.34 2.23 4.08
C ARG A 40 -14.01 0.80 3.70
N THR A 41 -14.64 0.31 2.65
CA THR A 41 -14.26 -0.95 2.02
C THR A 41 -13.30 -0.64 0.87
N GLY A 42 -12.39 -1.58 0.60
CA GLY A 42 -11.46 -1.44 -0.52
C GLY A 42 -10.21 -0.62 -0.26
N THR A 43 -9.98 -0.21 0.99
CA THR A 43 -8.74 0.47 1.39
C THR A 43 -8.03 -0.32 2.47
N VAL A 44 -6.72 -0.10 2.57
CA VAL A 44 -5.89 -0.77 3.58
C VAL A 44 -5.44 0.21 4.65
N ASP A 45 -5.16 -0.32 5.84
CA ASP A 45 -4.51 0.41 6.93
C ASP A 45 -2.99 0.32 6.72
N TRP A 46 -2.39 1.42 6.28
CA TRP A 46 -0.96 1.45 5.95
C TRP A 46 -0.09 1.41 7.21
N GLN A 47 0.79 0.44 7.29
CA GLN A 47 1.65 0.17 8.45
C GLN A 47 2.92 1.02 8.39
N THR A 48 2.76 2.34 8.57
CA THR A 48 3.87 3.30 8.44
C THR A 48 4.92 3.18 9.54
N GLY A 49 4.57 2.60 10.68
CA GLY A 49 5.50 2.39 11.79
C GLY A 49 6.31 1.12 11.71
N SER A 50 6.18 0.33 10.62
CA SER A 50 6.79 -1.00 10.53
C SER A 50 7.17 -1.33 9.09
N ILE A 51 8.24 -0.68 8.60
CA ILE A 51 8.79 -0.98 7.26
C ILE A 51 9.33 -2.41 7.27
N LYS A 52 8.99 -3.20 6.26
CA LYS A 52 9.40 -4.61 6.17
C LYS A 52 10.72 -4.73 5.44
N THR A 53 11.68 -5.38 6.07
CA THR A 53 13.03 -5.58 5.52
C THR A 53 13.39 -7.06 5.40
N THR A 54 12.51 -7.95 5.83
CA THR A 54 12.69 -9.41 5.77
C THR A 54 11.33 -10.07 5.53
N THR A 55 11.34 -11.37 5.24
CA THR A 55 10.12 -12.16 5.03
C THR A 55 9.12 -11.97 6.17
N PHE A 56 7.86 -11.74 5.81
CA PHE A 56 6.79 -11.51 6.79
C PHE A 56 5.48 -12.09 6.28
N SER A 57 4.52 -12.21 7.21
CA SER A 57 3.15 -12.61 6.87
C SER A 57 2.26 -11.37 6.89
N ALA A 58 1.58 -11.15 5.79
CA ALA A 58 0.65 -10.04 5.66
C ALA A 58 -0.65 -10.32 6.45
N VAL A 59 -1.33 -9.26 6.81
CA VAL A 59 -2.59 -9.34 7.56
C VAL A 59 -3.69 -8.68 6.72
N ASN A 60 -4.85 -9.32 6.68
CA ASN A 60 -6.01 -8.76 5.95
C ASN A 60 -6.31 -7.34 6.43
N GLY A 61 -6.57 -6.47 5.49
CA GLY A 61 -6.91 -5.06 5.74
C GLY A 61 -5.69 -4.16 5.85
N GLN A 62 -4.46 -4.69 5.73
CA GLN A 62 -3.25 -3.90 5.93
C GLN A 62 -2.47 -3.67 4.65
N GLY A 63 -1.81 -2.52 4.59
CA GLY A 63 -0.85 -2.17 3.54
C GLY A 63 0.55 -2.04 4.12
N PHE A 64 1.55 -2.45 3.37
CA PHE A 64 2.92 -2.56 3.86
C PHE A 64 3.89 -1.81 2.96
N PHE A 65 4.95 -1.31 3.59
CA PHE A 65 6.11 -0.74 2.90
C PHE A 65 7.23 -1.77 2.96
N ALA A 66 7.72 -2.20 1.79
CA ALA A 66 8.76 -3.23 1.69
C ALA A 66 10.07 -2.59 1.21
N ASP A 67 11.09 -2.70 2.02
CA ASP A 67 12.43 -2.19 1.73
C ASP A 67 13.33 -3.39 1.39
N THR A 68 13.56 -3.59 0.10
CA THR A 68 14.41 -4.68 -0.38
C THR A 68 15.84 -4.23 -0.67
N SER A 69 16.24 -3.04 -0.19
CA SER A 69 17.59 -2.51 -0.46
C SER A 69 18.71 -3.46 0.02
N SER A 70 18.46 -4.25 1.05
CA SER A 70 19.45 -5.20 1.61
C SER A 70 19.30 -6.62 1.06
N GLY A 71 18.30 -6.90 0.25
CA GLY A 71 18.09 -8.23 -0.35
C GLY A 71 16.61 -8.54 -0.58
N ALA A 72 16.38 -9.49 -1.46
CA ALA A 72 15.05 -9.98 -1.80
C ALA A 72 14.43 -10.75 -0.62
N PHE A 73 13.11 -10.68 -0.45
CA PHE A 73 12.39 -11.44 0.57
C PHE A 73 10.94 -11.67 0.14
N THR A 74 10.17 -12.32 1.01
CA THR A 74 8.82 -12.78 0.67
C THR A 74 7.77 -12.15 1.58
N MET A 75 6.66 -11.72 0.98
CA MET A 75 5.43 -11.40 1.68
C MET A 75 4.48 -12.60 1.53
N ASN A 76 4.17 -13.28 2.63
CA ASN A 76 3.22 -14.39 2.65
C ASN A 76 1.81 -13.83 2.83
N LEU A 77 0.91 -14.13 1.90
CA LEU A 77 -0.48 -13.68 2.00
C LEU A 77 -1.21 -14.45 3.09
N PRO A 78 -2.16 -13.81 3.77
CA PRO A 78 -2.98 -14.52 4.76
C PRO A 78 -3.94 -15.49 4.05
N ALA A 79 -4.53 -16.40 4.83
CA ALA A 79 -5.63 -17.23 4.32
C ALA A 79 -6.75 -16.29 3.87
N GLY A 80 -7.06 -16.33 2.57
CA GLY A 80 -8.02 -15.41 1.95
C GLY A 80 -9.45 -15.89 2.12
N THR A 81 -10.33 -14.93 2.36
CA THR A 81 -11.78 -15.08 2.20
C THR A 81 -12.27 -13.89 1.38
N ALA A 82 -13.40 -14.09 0.68
CA ALA A 82 -13.90 -13.09 -0.26
C ALA A 82 -13.98 -11.70 0.40
N GLY A 83 -13.38 -10.70 -0.24
CA GLY A 83 -13.32 -9.33 0.24
C GLY A 83 -12.08 -8.99 1.05
N ASN A 84 -11.24 -9.97 1.41
CA ASN A 84 -9.96 -9.67 2.05
C ASN A 84 -9.10 -8.82 1.12
N ILE A 85 -8.32 -7.88 1.69
CA ILE A 85 -7.51 -6.94 0.92
C ILE A 85 -6.13 -6.82 1.57
N VAL A 86 -5.08 -6.79 0.74
CA VAL A 86 -3.69 -6.57 1.18
C VAL A 86 -3.01 -5.70 0.12
N ALA A 87 -2.17 -4.77 0.56
CA ALA A 87 -1.40 -3.94 -0.37
C ALA A 87 0.07 -3.89 0.05
N VAL A 88 0.94 -3.65 -0.93
CA VAL A 88 2.37 -3.45 -0.67
C VAL A 88 2.94 -2.46 -1.68
N VAL A 89 3.93 -1.70 -1.24
CA VAL A 89 4.63 -0.73 -2.08
C VAL A 89 6.15 -0.84 -1.87
N ASP A 90 6.89 -0.65 -2.94
CA ASP A 90 8.35 -0.58 -2.94
C ASP A 90 8.79 0.68 -2.19
N TYR A 91 9.34 0.51 -0.99
CA TYR A 91 9.68 1.65 -0.12
C TYR A 91 10.91 2.42 -0.60
N THR A 92 11.89 1.69 -1.13
CA THR A 92 13.20 2.26 -1.50
C THR A 92 13.46 2.23 -3.00
N ASN A 93 12.47 1.87 -3.82
CA ASN A 93 12.60 1.77 -5.27
C ASN A 93 13.70 0.76 -5.64
N THR A 94 13.65 -0.45 -5.05
CA THR A 94 14.69 -1.46 -5.22
C THR A 94 14.17 -2.82 -5.71
N PHE A 95 12.87 -2.95 -6.01
CA PHE A 95 12.31 -4.24 -6.46
C PHE A 95 12.96 -4.73 -7.76
N GLN A 96 13.44 -3.84 -8.62
CA GLN A 96 14.10 -4.24 -9.87
C GLN A 96 15.47 -4.88 -9.62
N THR A 97 16.08 -4.62 -8.46
CA THR A 97 17.37 -5.20 -8.07
C THR A 97 17.17 -6.42 -7.16
N ASN A 98 16.29 -6.28 -6.20
CA ASN A 98 15.99 -7.30 -5.19
C ASN A 98 14.48 -7.46 -5.14
N ALA A 99 13.95 -8.44 -5.85
CA ALA A 99 12.51 -8.62 -6.00
C ALA A 99 11.80 -8.88 -4.66
N LEU A 100 10.59 -8.36 -4.53
CA LEU A 100 9.69 -8.83 -3.48
C LEU A 100 8.84 -9.97 -4.06
N THR A 101 8.88 -11.13 -3.40
CA THR A 101 8.05 -12.26 -3.76
C THR A 101 6.74 -12.20 -2.96
N ILE A 102 5.61 -12.42 -3.61
CA ILE A 102 4.31 -12.57 -2.94
C ILE A 102 3.92 -14.04 -3.04
N SER A 103 3.72 -14.69 -1.90
CA SER A 103 3.42 -16.12 -1.84
C SER A 103 2.00 -16.35 -1.33
N PRO A 104 1.18 -17.14 -2.04
CA PRO A 104 -0.18 -17.42 -1.57
C PRO A 104 -0.19 -18.37 -0.39
N ASN A 105 -1.29 -18.37 0.37
CA ASN A 105 -1.44 -19.24 1.54
C ASN A 105 -1.87 -20.64 1.09
N GLY A 106 -1.05 -21.64 1.40
CA GLY A 106 -1.37 -23.04 1.14
C GLY A 106 -1.66 -23.31 -0.33
N SER A 107 -2.86 -23.81 -0.65
CA SER A 107 -3.27 -24.10 -2.02
C SER A 107 -4.03 -22.96 -2.67
N GLN A 108 -4.12 -21.80 -2.02
CA GLN A 108 -4.81 -20.66 -2.61
C GLN A 108 -4.04 -20.11 -3.80
N LYS A 109 -4.69 -19.26 -4.58
CA LYS A 109 -4.17 -18.83 -5.87
C LYS A 109 -3.96 -17.32 -5.93
N ILE A 110 -3.10 -16.92 -6.85
CA ILE A 110 -2.99 -15.52 -7.27
C ILE A 110 -3.28 -15.52 -8.78
N GLY A 111 -4.33 -14.83 -9.19
CA GLY A 111 -4.71 -14.77 -10.60
C GLY A 111 -5.06 -16.12 -11.22
N GLY A 112 -5.65 -17.01 -10.44
CA GLY A 112 -6.07 -18.32 -10.90
C GLY A 112 -4.99 -19.41 -10.80
N VAL A 113 -3.77 -19.07 -10.38
CA VAL A 113 -2.64 -20.02 -10.33
C VAL A 113 -2.09 -20.10 -8.90
N ASN A 114 -1.86 -21.32 -8.41
CA ASN A 114 -1.20 -21.53 -7.13
C ASN A 114 0.32 -21.46 -7.33
N ALA A 115 0.83 -20.24 -7.32
CA ALA A 115 2.26 -19.96 -7.52
C ALA A 115 2.60 -18.58 -6.98
N ASP A 116 3.85 -18.41 -6.63
CA ASP A 116 4.39 -17.12 -6.19
C ASP A 116 4.41 -16.11 -7.36
N VAL A 117 4.30 -14.84 -7.00
CA VAL A 117 4.43 -13.72 -7.95
C VAL A 117 5.60 -12.85 -7.48
N SER A 118 6.48 -12.46 -8.40
CA SER A 118 7.58 -11.56 -8.09
C SER A 118 7.28 -10.14 -8.59
N LEU A 119 7.42 -9.17 -7.70
CA LEU A 119 7.39 -7.76 -8.05
C LEU A 119 8.83 -7.35 -8.37
N THR A 120 9.06 -6.92 -9.62
CA THR A 120 10.41 -6.68 -10.15
C THR A 120 10.58 -5.32 -10.80
N THR A 121 9.61 -4.43 -10.60
CA THR A 121 9.65 -3.10 -11.24
C THR A 121 9.93 -2.05 -10.18
N GLU A 122 10.86 -1.13 -10.50
CA GLU A 122 11.21 -0.02 -9.63
C GLU A 122 9.95 0.78 -9.24
N GLY A 123 9.78 0.99 -7.94
CA GLY A 123 8.67 1.79 -7.41
C GLY A 123 7.31 1.11 -7.50
N GLN A 124 7.26 -0.19 -7.77
CA GLN A 124 6.00 -0.91 -7.98
C GLN A 124 5.17 -0.96 -6.69
N SER A 125 3.86 -0.81 -6.86
CA SER A 125 2.90 -1.07 -5.79
C SER A 125 1.76 -1.91 -6.32
N VAL A 126 1.20 -2.77 -5.47
CA VAL A 126 0.05 -3.57 -5.84
C VAL A 126 -0.96 -3.61 -4.69
N THR A 127 -2.23 -3.69 -5.06
CA THR A 127 -3.32 -3.97 -4.11
C THR A 127 -4.02 -5.23 -4.59
N LEU A 128 -4.10 -6.21 -3.70
CA LEU A 128 -4.68 -7.52 -3.97
C LEU A 128 -5.96 -7.68 -3.17
N VAL A 129 -7.00 -8.21 -3.82
CA VAL A 129 -8.28 -8.56 -3.17
C VAL A 129 -8.54 -10.04 -3.43
N TYR A 130 -8.91 -10.78 -2.37
CA TYR A 130 -9.33 -12.17 -2.51
C TYR A 130 -10.77 -12.21 -3.01
N VAL A 131 -10.96 -12.84 -4.15
CA VAL A 131 -12.27 -12.91 -4.80
C VAL A 131 -12.99 -14.20 -4.40
N ASP A 132 -12.39 -15.34 -4.71
CA ASP A 132 -12.96 -16.67 -4.50
C ASP A 132 -11.85 -17.73 -4.62
N ASP A 133 -12.22 -19.01 -4.49
CA ASP A 133 -11.26 -20.10 -4.59
C ASP A 133 -10.87 -20.46 -6.02
N THR A 134 -11.57 -19.89 -7.03
CA THR A 134 -11.25 -20.13 -8.44
C THR A 134 -10.07 -19.25 -8.87
N GLU A 135 -10.18 -17.96 -8.62
CA GLU A 135 -9.17 -16.97 -9.02
C GLU A 135 -8.22 -16.60 -7.87
N GLY A 136 -8.67 -16.72 -6.63
CA GLY A 136 -7.86 -16.37 -5.47
C GLY A 136 -7.70 -14.87 -5.31
N TRP A 137 -6.48 -14.44 -5.11
CA TRP A 137 -6.10 -13.04 -4.98
C TRP A 137 -5.99 -12.41 -6.37
N LYS A 138 -6.68 -11.29 -6.57
CA LYS A 138 -6.63 -10.54 -7.83
C LYS A 138 -6.01 -9.18 -7.59
N ASN A 139 -5.12 -8.80 -8.47
CA ASN A 139 -4.56 -7.46 -8.48
C ASN A 139 -5.62 -6.48 -8.99
N ILE A 140 -6.05 -5.56 -8.15
CA ILE A 140 -7.06 -4.55 -8.52
C ILE A 140 -6.45 -3.18 -8.78
N ASN A 141 -5.18 -2.99 -8.39
CA ASN A 141 -4.51 -1.72 -8.57
C ASN A 141 -3.00 -1.98 -8.59
N ASP A 142 -2.35 -1.54 -9.65
CA ASP A 142 -0.92 -1.75 -9.86
C ASP A 142 -0.31 -0.42 -10.33
N SER A 143 0.71 0.04 -9.62
CA SER A 143 1.52 1.18 -10.04
C SER A 143 2.95 0.71 -10.23
N THR A 144 3.55 1.08 -11.34
CA THR A 144 4.92 0.69 -11.67
C THR A 144 5.92 1.82 -11.46
N SER A 145 5.50 2.89 -10.77
CA SER A 145 6.41 3.96 -10.40
C SER A 145 5.80 4.77 -9.26
N ASN A 146 6.64 5.31 -8.40
CA ASN A 146 6.24 6.25 -7.37
C ASN A 146 6.48 7.67 -7.84
N LEU A 147 5.67 8.60 -7.38
CA LEU A 147 5.92 10.02 -7.57
C LEU A 147 7.12 10.42 -6.72
N VAL A 148 8.09 11.04 -7.37
CA VAL A 148 9.31 11.53 -6.70
C VAL A 148 9.38 13.04 -6.87
N GLY A 149 9.66 13.75 -5.80
CA GLY A 149 9.85 15.19 -5.87
C GLY A 149 11.07 15.53 -6.74
N ASN A 150 10.96 16.60 -7.52
CA ASN A 150 12.06 17.03 -8.35
C ASN A 150 13.09 17.78 -7.48
N PRO A 151 14.30 17.24 -7.30
CA PRO A 151 15.29 17.87 -6.43
C PRO A 151 16.00 19.07 -7.08
N PHE A 152 15.72 19.32 -8.36
CA PHE A 152 16.43 20.37 -9.11
C PHE A 152 15.63 21.66 -9.12
N LEU A 153 16.33 22.77 -9.11
CA LEU A 153 15.74 24.06 -9.39
C LEU A 153 15.10 24.02 -10.78
N VAL A 154 13.87 24.52 -10.89
CA VAL A 154 13.21 24.59 -12.19
C VAL A 154 13.80 25.76 -12.97
N ALA A 155 14.43 25.45 -14.06
CA ALA A 155 15.07 26.44 -14.94
C ALA A 155 14.90 26.02 -16.40
N SER A 156 15.03 26.97 -17.29
CA SER A 156 14.91 26.72 -18.73
C SER A 156 16.01 27.42 -19.49
N GLY A 157 16.23 26.96 -20.74
CA GLY A 157 17.25 27.52 -21.65
C GLY A 157 18.43 26.61 -21.83
N GLY A 158 19.04 26.68 -23.02
CA GLY A 158 20.13 25.80 -23.38
C GLY A 158 19.68 24.37 -23.65
N THR A 159 20.66 23.48 -23.80
CA THR A 159 20.41 22.04 -23.87
C THR A 159 20.52 21.47 -22.46
N GLU A 160 19.46 20.81 -22.00
CA GLU A 160 19.41 20.26 -20.65
C GLU A 160 19.96 18.85 -20.62
N SER A 161 20.71 18.52 -19.56
CA SER A 161 21.15 17.18 -19.27
C SER A 161 21.24 17.00 -17.76
N THR A 162 21.33 15.74 -17.28
CA THR A 162 21.44 15.43 -15.86
C THR A 162 22.64 14.54 -15.63
N SER A 163 23.41 14.82 -14.59
CA SER A 163 24.54 13.99 -14.20
C SER A 163 24.60 13.95 -12.67
N GLY A 164 24.31 12.79 -12.10
CA GLY A 164 24.22 12.64 -10.66
C GLY A 164 23.19 13.61 -10.08
N ASN A 165 23.62 14.44 -9.15
CA ASN A 165 22.76 15.42 -8.48
C ASN A 165 22.75 16.79 -9.16
N PHE A 166 23.19 16.85 -10.42
CA PHE A 166 23.27 18.13 -11.15
C PHE A 166 22.35 18.10 -12.37
N LYS A 167 21.58 19.16 -12.55
CA LYS A 167 20.88 19.46 -13.79
C LYS A 167 21.75 20.52 -14.51
N ILE A 168 22.17 20.21 -15.73
CA ILE A 168 23.15 20.99 -16.48
C ILE A 168 22.45 21.63 -17.69
N HIS A 169 22.64 22.93 -17.86
CA HIS A 169 22.16 23.68 -19.02
C HIS A 169 23.37 24.14 -19.83
N THR A 170 23.51 23.60 -21.02
CA THR A 170 24.65 23.90 -21.89
C THR A 170 24.24 24.88 -22.98
N PHE A 171 24.98 25.96 -23.11
CA PHE A 171 24.79 26.96 -24.15
C PHE A 171 26.00 26.93 -25.10
N THR A 172 25.75 26.70 -26.37
CA THR A 172 26.80 26.69 -27.40
C THR A 172 26.82 27.98 -28.22
N GLY A 173 26.03 28.96 -27.80
CA GLY A 173 25.93 30.29 -28.39
C GLY A 173 25.16 31.22 -27.49
N PRO A 174 24.87 32.44 -27.89
CA PRO A 174 24.07 33.35 -27.08
C PRO A 174 22.70 32.72 -26.78
N GLY A 175 22.27 32.80 -25.52
CA GLY A 175 20.98 32.22 -25.09
C GLY A 175 20.59 32.74 -23.72
N THR A 176 19.33 32.55 -23.35
CA THR A 176 18.80 32.99 -22.06
C THR A 176 18.65 31.80 -21.12
N PHE A 177 19.15 31.95 -19.91
CA PHE A 177 18.90 31.02 -18.80
C PHE A 177 17.88 31.64 -17.89
N GLN A 178 16.84 30.98 -17.60
CA GLN A 178 15.74 31.53 -16.84
C GLN A 178 15.30 30.56 -15.70
N UNK A 179 15.09 30.93 -14.60
CA UNK A 179 14.68 30.19 -13.54
C UNK A 179 13.26 30.40 -13.44
N UNK A 180 12.79 29.73 -13.21
CA UNK A 180 11.38 29.80 -13.19
C UNK A 180 10.78 29.79 -11.88
#